data_9a28d110153e26d9c5ee400237af95f0
#
_entry.id   9a28d110153e26d9c5ee400237af95f0
#
_cell.length_a   1.000
_cell.length_b   1.000
_cell.length_c   1.000
_cell.angle_alpha   90.00
_cell.angle_beta   90.00
_cell.angle_gamma   90.00
#
_symmetry.space_group_name_H-M   'P 1'
#
loop_
_entity.id
_entity.type
_entity.pdbx_description
1 polymer ?
#
loop_
_entity_poly.entity_id
_entity_poly.type
_entity_poly.pdbx_seq_one_letter_code
_entity_poly.pdbx_strand_id
1 'polypeptide(L)'
;ADISEFEGRSPIDQFRVMSGRTVFDAVDSFPKPVIAALNGFTLGGGCELAMACDIRLAADTAKLGQPEVNLGIIPGGGGTQRLPRLVGAGAAYKLLFTGDLIGAEEALRIGLVDEVVPAAELRARALALAESIAQKSPVALQLIKGAVRASLRGTLDEGLKQETTLFGL
;
A
#
# COMPACT_ATOMS: atom_id res chain seq x y z
N ALA A 1 0.11 8.36 11.01
CA ALA A 1 -0.05 8.39 12.47
C ALA A 1 0.99 9.37 13.03
N ASP A 2 0.60 10.16 13.99
CA ASP A 2 1.51 11.00 14.75
C ASP A 2 2.15 10.14 15.85
N ILE A 3 3.49 10.13 15.94
CA ILE A 3 4.22 9.33 16.93
C ILE A 3 3.82 9.76 18.36
N SER A 4 3.49 11.02 18.57
CA SER A 4 3.03 11.53 19.88
C SER A 4 1.74 10.86 20.36
N GLU A 5 0.93 10.30 19.47
CA GLU A 5 -0.29 9.57 19.84
C GLU A 5 0.01 8.25 20.58
N PHE A 6 1.24 7.75 20.51
CA PHE A 6 1.65 6.54 21.24
C PHE A 6 2.10 6.84 22.67
N GLU A 7 2.42 8.10 22.99
CA GLU A 7 2.84 8.51 24.32
C GLU A 7 1.72 8.26 25.34
N GLY A 8 2.03 7.54 26.41
CA GLY A 8 1.09 7.26 27.51
C GLY A 8 0.02 6.20 27.23
N ARG A 9 -0.02 5.60 26.03
CA ARG A 9 -0.95 4.49 25.74
C ARG A 9 -0.40 3.16 26.23
N SER A 10 -1.24 2.40 26.92
CA SER A 10 -0.92 1.01 27.22
C SER A 10 -1.05 0.12 25.97
N PRO A 11 -0.43 -1.07 25.93
CA PRO A 11 -0.62 -2.04 24.84
C PRO A 11 -2.11 -2.38 24.60
N ILE A 12 -2.90 -2.41 25.66
CA ILE A 12 -4.35 -2.70 25.57
C ILE A 12 -5.11 -1.55 24.90
N ASP A 13 -4.76 -0.30 25.23
CA ASP A 13 -5.39 0.86 24.59
C ASP A 13 -5.03 0.93 23.11
N GLN A 14 -3.78 0.66 22.77
CA GLN A 14 -3.33 0.58 21.38
C GLN A 14 -4.05 -0.54 20.61
N PHE A 15 -4.20 -1.71 21.21
CA PHE A 15 -4.97 -2.81 20.64
C PHE A 15 -6.43 -2.41 20.35
N ARG A 16 -7.10 -1.74 21.29
CA ARG A 16 -8.49 -1.28 21.11
C ARG A 16 -8.63 -0.29 19.95
N VAL A 17 -7.70 0.66 19.82
CA VAL A 17 -7.69 1.63 18.72
C VAL A 17 -7.52 0.93 17.38
N MET A 18 -6.66 -0.09 17.31
CA MET A 18 -6.37 -0.82 16.07
C MET A 18 -7.36 -1.94 15.75
N SER A 19 -8.22 -2.33 16.69
CA SER A 19 -9.21 -3.41 16.51
C SER A 19 -10.44 -2.98 15.70
N GLY A 20 -10.63 -1.69 15.46
CA GLY A 20 -11.69 -1.14 14.62
C GLY A 20 -11.31 -1.07 13.14
N ARG A 21 -12.25 -0.60 12.31
CA ARG A 21 -11.96 -0.30 10.91
C ARG A 21 -10.97 0.87 10.83
N THR A 22 -9.80 0.62 10.28
CA THR A 22 -8.73 1.61 10.15
C THR A 22 -8.83 2.40 8.84
N VAL A 23 -8.06 3.49 8.73
CA VAL A 23 -7.90 4.23 7.47
C VAL A 23 -7.31 3.33 6.36
N PHE A 24 -6.43 2.41 6.72
CA PHE A 24 -5.84 1.44 5.79
C PHE A 24 -6.93 0.53 5.19
N ASP A 25 -7.87 0.06 6.02
CA ASP A 25 -8.99 -0.76 5.56
C ASP A 25 -9.96 0.05 4.70
N ALA A 26 -10.17 1.33 5.03
CA ALA A 26 -11.03 2.21 4.26
C ALA A 26 -10.48 2.43 2.84
N VAL A 27 -9.17 2.67 2.71
CA VAL A 27 -8.49 2.82 1.42
C VAL A 27 -8.48 1.50 0.66
N ASP A 28 -8.07 0.41 1.34
CA ASP A 28 -8.06 -0.93 0.77
C ASP A 28 -9.43 -1.33 0.22
N SER A 29 -10.52 -1.14 0.96
CA SER A 29 -11.88 -1.50 0.55
C SER A 29 -12.59 -0.47 -0.33
N PHE A 30 -11.94 0.66 -0.67
CA PHE A 30 -12.58 1.67 -1.51
C PHE A 30 -12.91 1.11 -2.90
N PRO A 31 -14.14 1.30 -3.41
CA PRO A 31 -14.60 0.59 -4.61
C PRO A 31 -13.95 1.08 -5.92
N LYS A 32 -13.37 2.27 -5.91
CA LYS A 32 -12.69 2.84 -7.08
C LYS A 32 -11.18 2.61 -6.98
N PRO A 33 -10.43 2.62 -8.10
CA PRO A 33 -8.97 2.66 -8.08
C PRO A 33 -8.43 3.83 -7.26
N VAL A 34 -7.40 3.57 -6.46
CA VAL A 34 -6.72 4.56 -5.62
C VAL A 34 -5.25 4.60 -6.00
N ILE A 35 -4.76 5.78 -6.35
CA ILE A 35 -3.37 6.01 -6.73
C ILE A 35 -2.68 6.80 -5.61
N ALA A 36 -1.57 6.27 -5.10
CA ALA A 36 -0.69 7.00 -4.19
C ALA A 36 0.38 7.74 -4.99
N ALA A 37 0.51 9.05 -4.75
CA ALA A 37 1.57 9.89 -5.30
C ALA A 37 2.53 10.30 -4.16
N LEU A 38 3.70 9.67 -4.12
CA LEU A 38 4.65 9.71 -3.00
C LEU A 38 5.72 10.77 -3.29
N ASN A 39 5.61 11.94 -2.67
CA ASN A 39 6.45 13.10 -3.00
C ASN A 39 7.58 13.38 -1.99
N GLY A 40 7.83 12.49 -1.01
CA GLY A 40 8.82 12.73 0.04
C GLY A 40 8.99 11.52 0.94
N PHE A 41 9.07 11.74 2.26
CA PHE A 41 9.17 10.66 3.22
C PHE A 41 7.84 9.88 3.32
N THR A 42 7.91 8.61 2.95
CA THR A 42 6.80 7.65 2.98
C THR A 42 7.19 6.52 3.93
N LEU A 43 7.06 6.77 5.23
CA LEU A 43 7.62 5.93 6.29
C LEU A 43 6.52 5.36 7.19
N GLY A 44 6.73 4.15 7.71
CA GLY A 44 5.85 3.53 8.67
C GLY A 44 4.40 3.53 8.22
N GLY A 45 3.49 4.10 9.01
CA GLY A 45 2.07 4.24 8.65
C GLY A 45 1.83 4.94 7.31
N GLY A 46 2.68 5.87 6.89
CA GLY A 46 2.62 6.48 5.55
C GLY A 46 2.92 5.47 4.45
N CYS A 47 3.92 4.59 4.66
CA CYS A 47 4.23 3.51 3.74
C CYS A 47 3.12 2.44 3.74
N GLU A 48 2.54 2.13 4.90
CA GLU A 48 1.41 1.21 5.03
C GLU A 48 0.17 1.73 4.30
N LEU A 49 -0.10 3.05 4.37
CA LEU A 49 -1.18 3.69 3.62
C LEU A 49 -0.93 3.62 2.11
N ALA A 50 0.29 3.87 1.67
CA ALA A 50 0.67 3.74 0.27
C ALA A 50 0.48 2.29 -0.23
N MET A 51 0.86 1.28 0.56
CA MET A 51 0.64 -0.13 0.24
C MET A 51 -0.85 -0.55 0.26
N ALA A 52 -1.72 0.20 0.92
CA ALA A 52 -3.17 -0.03 0.88
C ALA A 52 -3.82 0.54 -0.39
N CYS A 53 -3.14 1.44 -1.12
CA CYS A 53 -3.55 1.91 -2.44
C CYS A 53 -3.30 0.86 -3.53
N ASP A 54 -3.97 1.00 -4.67
CA ASP A 54 -3.86 0.05 -5.78
C ASP A 54 -2.57 0.28 -6.60
N ILE A 55 -2.22 1.53 -6.85
CA ILE A 55 -1.04 1.93 -7.64
C ILE A 55 -0.24 2.97 -6.85
N ARG A 56 1.08 2.91 -6.92
CA ARG A 56 2.02 3.81 -6.22
C ARG A 56 3.00 4.42 -7.19
N LEU A 57 2.94 5.74 -7.36
CA LEU A 57 3.93 6.53 -8.09
C LEU A 57 4.82 7.26 -7.09
N ALA A 58 6.11 7.25 -7.29
CA ALA A 58 7.04 7.95 -6.42
C ALA A 58 7.80 9.05 -7.16
N ALA A 59 8.05 10.17 -6.48
CA ALA A 59 9.06 11.11 -6.92
C ALA A 59 10.45 10.46 -6.82
N ASP A 60 11.36 10.82 -7.71
CA ASP A 60 12.76 10.39 -7.70
C ASP A 60 13.48 10.70 -6.38
N THR A 61 13.02 11.73 -5.67
CA THR A 61 13.54 12.14 -4.36
C THR A 61 12.90 11.42 -3.17
N ALA A 62 11.86 10.61 -3.40
CA ALA A 62 11.14 9.95 -2.32
C ALA A 62 12.00 8.95 -1.53
N LYS A 63 11.70 8.84 -0.24
CA LYS A 63 12.29 7.85 0.67
C LYS A 63 11.19 7.02 1.30
N LEU A 64 11.35 5.70 1.21
CA LEU A 64 10.36 4.75 1.70
C LEU A 64 11.00 3.82 2.75
N GLY A 65 10.20 3.32 3.67
CA GLY A 65 10.66 2.36 4.67
C GLY A 65 9.63 2.05 5.74
N GLN A 66 9.98 1.06 6.55
CA GLN A 66 9.20 0.61 7.72
C GLN A 66 10.11 0.67 8.96
N PRO A 67 10.36 1.88 9.51
CA PRO A 67 11.35 2.08 10.57
C PRO A 67 10.83 1.78 11.99
N GLU A 68 9.67 1.17 12.14
CA GLU A 68 9.01 0.89 13.42
C GLU A 68 9.91 0.11 14.40
N VAL A 69 10.77 -0.77 13.89
CA VAL A 69 11.72 -1.54 14.71
C VAL A 69 12.68 -0.64 15.49
N ASN A 70 13.01 0.54 14.99
CA ASN A 70 13.85 1.53 15.68
C ASN A 70 13.15 2.12 16.93
N LEU A 71 11.83 1.96 17.02
CA LEU A 71 11.01 2.35 18.18
C LEU A 71 10.66 1.15 19.08
N GLY A 72 11.21 -0.05 18.77
CA GLY A 72 10.89 -1.28 19.50
C GLY A 72 9.48 -1.82 19.25
N ILE A 73 8.83 -1.41 18.17
CA ILE A 73 7.48 -1.87 17.78
C ILE A 73 7.50 -2.49 16.38
N ILE A 74 6.41 -3.13 16.00
CA ILE A 74 6.17 -3.63 14.63
C ILE A 74 5.23 -2.70 13.86
N PRO A 75 5.22 -2.73 12.51
CA PRO A 75 4.17 -2.09 11.72
C PRO A 75 2.78 -2.55 12.13
N GLY A 76 1.86 -1.61 12.33
CA GLY A 76 0.51 -1.88 12.84
C GLY A 76 -0.61 -1.66 11.81
N GLY A 77 -0.33 -1.01 10.68
CA GLY A 77 -1.30 -0.70 9.62
C GLY A 77 -1.29 -1.71 8.45
N GLY A 78 -0.64 -2.87 8.63
CA GLY A 78 -0.59 -3.95 7.64
C GLY A 78 0.76 -4.09 6.93
N GLY A 79 1.82 -3.38 7.38
CA GLY A 79 3.15 -3.45 6.79
C GLY A 79 3.72 -4.85 6.77
N THR A 80 3.59 -5.62 7.85
CA THR A 80 4.04 -7.01 7.93
C THR A 80 3.28 -7.94 6.97
N GLN A 81 2.13 -7.54 6.46
CA GLN A 81 1.28 -8.34 5.59
C GLN A 81 1.36 -7.90 4.12
N ARG A 82 1.27 -6.58 3.86
CA ARG A 82 1.29 -6.04 2.51
C ARG A 82 2.69 -6.02 1.90
N LEU A 83 3.70 -5.62 2.69
CA LEU A 83 5.06 -5.52 2.19
C LEU A 83 5.57 -6.83 1.57
N PRO A 84 5.53 -8.00 2.25
CA PRO A 84 6.05 -9.24 1.66
C PRO A 84 5.25 -9.73 0.45
N ARG A 85 3.98 -9.32 0.32
CA ARG A 85 3.17 -9.63 -0.86
C ARG A 85 3.53 -8.78 -2.08
N LEU A 86 4.08 -7.59 -1.86
CA LEU A 86 4.55 -6.70 -2.93
C LEU A 86 5.99 -7.02 -3.34
N VAL A 87 6.90 -7.13 -2.37
CA VAL A 87 8.35 -7.17 -2.64
C VAL A 87 9.00 -8.56 -2.43
N GLY A 88 8.21 -9.54 -2.02
CA GLY A 88 8.72 -10.85 -1.59
C GLY A 88 9.29 -10.84 -0.17
N ALA A 89 9.38 -12.01 0.45
CA ALA A 89 9.75 -12.15 1.86
C ALA A 89 11.17 -11.63 2.17
N GLY A 90 12.14 -11.89 1.30
CA GLY A 90 13.53 -11.49 1.55
C GLY A 90 13.73 -9.98 1.65
N ALA A 91 13.19 -9.22 0.69
CA ALA A 91 13.25 -7.76 0.71
C ALA A 91 12.43 -7.18 1.88
N ALA A 92 11.26 -7.78 2.17
CA ALA A 92 10.45 -7.38 3.31
C ALA A 92 11.17 -7.57 4.64
N TYR A 93 11.78 -8.73 4.89
CA TYR A 93 12.56 -8.96 6.11
C TYR A 93 13.72 -7.97 6.26
N LYS A 94 14.44 -7.69 5.17
CA LYS A 94 15.52 -6.70 5.21
C LYS A 94 14.99 -5.35 5.70
N LEU A 95 13.96 -4.81 5.07
CA LEU A 95 13.39 -3.50 5.45
C LEU A 95 12.82 -3.49 6.86
N LEU A 96 12.06 -4.54 7.23
CA LEU A 96 11.41 -4.63 8.55
C LEU A 96 12.40 -4.84 9.71
N PHE A 97 13.49 -5.58 9.49
CA PHE A 97 14.45 -5.90 10.55
C PHE A 97 15.49 -4.81 10.74
N THR A 98 15.87 -4.12 9.66
CA THR A 98 16.86 -3.04 9.75
C THR A 98 16.21 -1.69 10.05
N GLY A 99 14.96 -1.48 9.62
CA GLY A 99 14.33 -0.17 9.66
C GLY A 99 14.97 0.84 8.70
N ASP A 100 15.77 0.36 7.73
CA ASP A 100 16.45 1.20 6.76
C ASP A 100 15.47 1.88 5.80
N LEU A 101 15.85 3.06 5.34
CA LEU A 101 15.14 3.79 4.31
C LEU A 101 15.77 3.49 2.95
N ILE A 102 14.93 3.26 1.95
CA ILE A 102 15.34 3.09 0.56
C ILE A 102 14.90 4.27 -0.31
N GLY A 103 15.63 4.54 -1.38
CA GLY A 103 15.25 5.52 -2.39
C GLY A 103 14.20 4.98 -3.35
N ALA A 104 13.63 5.88 -4.17
CA ALA A 104 12.59 5.57 -5.13
C ALA A 104 13.00 4.49 -6.16
N GLU A 105 14.22 4.56 -6.68
CA GLU A 105 14.75 3.59 -7.65
C GLU A 105 14.84 2.17 -7.06
N GLU A 106 15.31 2.04 -5.82
CA GLU A 106 15.33 0.74 -5.15
C GLU A 106 13.91 0.25 -4.85
N ALA A 107 13.00 1.15 -4.46
CA ALA A 107 11.59 0.83 -4.25
C ALA A 107 10.92 0.31 -5.54
N LEU A 108 11.25 0.90 -6.69
CA LEU A 108 10.81 0.42 -8.00
C LEU A 108 11.41 -0.96 -8.32
N ARG A 109 12.70 -1.12 -8.12
CA ARG A 109 13.41 -2.37 -8.42
C ARG A 109 12.84 -3.57 -7.65
N ILE A 110 12.42 -3.37 -6.40
CA ILE A 110 11.83 -4.45 -5.57
C ILE A 110 10.31 -4.58 -5.72
N GLY A 111 9.64 -3.69 -6.47
CA GLY A 111 8.19 -3.71 -6.67
C GLY A 111 7.37 -3.05 -5.56
N LEU A 112 8.00 -2.23 -4.70
CA LEU A 112 7.28 -1.46 -3.68
C LEU A 112 6.52 -0.28 -4.28
N VAL A 113 7.04 0.31 -5.36
CA VAL A 113 6.35 1.32 -6.18
C VAL A 113 6.29 0.87 -7.63
N ASP A 114 5.33 1.39 -8.38
CA ASP A 114 5.01 0.95 -9.74
C ASP A 114 5.64 1.86 -10.81
N GLU A 115 5.97 3.11 -10.45
CA GLU A 115 6.60 4.09 -11.33
C GLU A 115 7.39 5.13 -10.53
N VAL A 116 8.50 5.61 -11.09
CA VAL A 116 9.30 6.73 -10.55
C VAL A 116 9.35 7.83 -11.60
N VAL A 117 9.11 9.07 -11.18
CA VAL A 117 9.14 10.25 -12.03
C VAL A 117 9.85 11.41 -11.34
N PRO A 118 10.33 12.42 -12.08
CA PRO A 118 10.83 13.64 -11.48
C PRO A 118 9.82 14.26 -10.52
N ALA A 119 10.27 14.76 -9.37
CA ALA A 119 9.38 15.30 -8.34
C ALA A 119 8.41 16.37 -8.86
N ALA A 120 8.88 17.22 -9.80
CA ALA A 120 8.06 18.26 -10.41
C ALA A 120 6.92 17.70 -11.28
N GLU A 121 7.04 16.48 -11.79
CA GLU A 121 6.09 15.85 -12.70
C GLU A 121 5.11 14.91 -11.99
N LEU A 122 5.38 14.51 -10.75
CA LEU A 122 4.63 13.48 -10.03
C LEU A 122 3.12 13.71 -10.03
N ARG A 123 2.68 14.94 -9.70
CA ARG A 123 1.25 15.26 -9.65
C ARG A 123 0.60 15.17 -11.04
N ALA A 124 1.24 15.73 -12.06
CA ALA A 124 0.72 15.70 -13.42
C ALA A 124 0.62 14.26 -13.94
N ARG A 125 1.64 13.44 -13.67
CA ARG A 125 1.66 12.03 -14.07
C ARG A 125 0.57 11.20 -13.36
N ALA A 126 0.40 11.40 -12.05
CA ALA A 126 -0.65 10.71 -11.29
C ALA A 126 -2.07 11.10 -11.79
N LEU A 127 -2.30 12.37 -12.09
CA LEU A 127 -3.57 12.83 -12.67
C LEU A 127 -3.80 12.25 -14.06
N ALA A 128 -2.81 12.26 -14.95
CA ALA A 128 -2.92 11.67 -16.28
C ALA A 128 -3.26 10.17 -16.23
N LEU A 129 -2.66 9.44 -15.29
CA LEU A 129 -3.00 8.02 -15.07
C LEU A 129 -4.44 7.87 -14.56
N ALA A 130 -4.85 8.69 -13.60
CA ALA A 130 -6.22 8.67 -13.06
C ALA A 130 -7.25 8.99 -14.16
N GLU A 131 -7.00 9.99 -15.01
CA GLU A 131 -7.84 10.35 -16.15
C GLU A 131 -7.95 9.19 -17.14
N SER A 132 -6.83 8.55 -17.49
CA SER A 132 -6.82 7.37 -18.36
C SER A 132 -7.66 6.22 -17.80
N ILE A 133 -7.57 5.97 -16.50
CA ILE A 133 -8.39 4.96 -15.81
C ILE A 133 -9.87 5.37 -15.79
N ALA A 134 -10.16 6.65 -15.56
CA ALA A 134 -11.52 7.17 -15.49
C ALA A 134 -12.30 7.08 -16.82
N GLN A 135 -11.61 6.88 -17.95
CA GLN A 135 -12.26 6.59 -19.25
C GLN A 135 -12.80 5.17 -19.36
N LYS A 136 -12.50 4.30 -18.41
CA LYS A 136 -12.95 2.90 -18.43
C LYS A 136 -14.27 2.73 -17.68
N SER A 137 -14.95 1.60 -17.93
CA SER A 137 -16.19 1.27 -17.21
C SER A 137 -15.96 1.24 -15.68
N PRO A 138 -16.66 2.04 -14.89
CA PRO A 138 -16.52 2.02 -13.44
C PRO A 138 -16.90 0.66 -12.82
N VAL A 139 -17.85 -0.05 -13.43
CA VAL A 139 -18.25 -1.39 -13.00
C VAL A 139 -17.11 -2.37 -13.25
N ALA A 140 -16.52 -2.39 -14.45
CA ALA A 140 -15.39 -3.26 -14.77
C ALA A 140 -14.20 -3.00 -13.85
N LEU A 141 -13.87 -1.72 -13.58
CA LEU A 141 -12.79 -1.37 -12.66
C LEU A 141 -13.03 -1.90 -11.24
N GLN A 142 -14.26 -1.78 -10.74
CA GLN A 142 -14.63 -2.32 -9.42
C GLN A 142 -14.52 -3.83 -9.36
N LEU A 143 -15.00 -4.54 -10.39
CA LEU A 143 -14.91 -5.99 -10.48
C LEU A 143 -13.47 -6.47 -10.57
N ILE A 144 -12.63 -5.84 -11.42
CA ILE A 144 -11.21 -6.12 -11.53
C ILE A 144 -10.51 -5.94 -10.18
N LYS A 145 -10.74 -4.80 -9.51
CA LYS A 145 -10.16 -4.53 -8.20
C LYS A 145 -10.57 -5.60 -7.16
N GLY A 146 -11.82 -6.01 -7.17
CA GLY A 146 -12.33 -7.09 -6.31
C GLY A 146 -11.64 -8.42 -6.58
N ALA A 147 -11.51 -8.81 -7.85
CA ALA A 147 -10.87 -10.05 -8.26
C ALA A 147 -9.38 -10.09 -7.90
N VAL A 148 -8.64 -9.02 -8.19
CA VAL A 148 -7.20 -8.92 -7.83
C VAL A 148 -7.00 -8.99 -6.32
N ARG A 149 -7.86 -8.35 -5.53
CA ARG A 149 -7.77 -8.46 -4.05
C ARG A 149 -8.05 -9.86 -3.55
N ALA A 150 -8.99 -10.55 -4.14
CA ALA A 150 -9.28 -11.93 -3.78
C ALA A 150 -8.07 -12.85 -4.05
N SER A 151 -7.33 -12.63 -5.14
CA SER A 151 -6.12 -13.39 -5.46
C SER A 151 -5.02 -13.26 -4.41
N LEU A 152 -4.96 -12.14 -3.69
CA LEU A 152 -3.98 -11.92 -2.61
C LEU A 152 -4.39 -12.56 -1.27
N ARG A 153 -5.62 -13.10 -1.17
CA ARG A 153 -6.21 -13.60 0.08
C ARG A 153 -6.60 -15.07 0.05
N GLY A 154 -6.81 -15.63 -1.15
CA GLY A 154 -7.29 -16.99 -1.38
C GLY A 154 -6.33 -17.84 -2.19
N THR A 155 -6.77 -19.04 -2.53
CA THR A 155 -6.08 -19.95 -3.45
C THR A 155 -6.35 -19.53 -4.90
N LEU A 156 -5.50 -20.01 -5.83
CA LEU A 156 -5.70 -19.76 -7.27
C LEU A 156 -7.06 -20.30 -7.75
N ASP A 157 -7.45 -21.49 -7.28
CA ASP A 157 -8.72 -22.12 -7.69
C ASP A 157 -9.94 -21.31 -7.25
N GLU A 158 -9.91 -20.75 -6.04
CA GLU A 158 -10.97 -19.87 -5.56
C GLU A 158 -11.03 -18.57 -6.36
N GLY A 159 -9.85 -17.99 -6.66
CA GLY A 159 -9.74 -16.78 -7.49
C GLY A 159 -10.29 -16.98 -8.88
N LEU A 160 -9.96 -18.08 -9.57
CA LEU A 160 -10.45 -18.41 -10.92
C LEU A 160 -11.98 -18.63 -10.94
N LYS A 161 -12.55 -19.28 -9.94
CA LYS A 161 -14.01 -19.43 -9.80
C LYS A 161 -14.70 -18.07 -9.63
N GLN A 162 -14.12 -17.20 -8.80
CA GLN A 162 -14.64 -15.84 -8.60
C GLN A 162 -14.55 -15.03 -9.89
N GLU A 163 -13.41 -15.06 -10.60
CA GLU A 163 -13.20 -14.36 -11.87
C GLU A 163 -14.24 -14.78 -12.91
N THR A 164 -14.48 -16.09 -13.05
CA THR A 164 -15.52 -16.63 -13.95
C THR A 164 -16.91 -16.08 -13.61
N THR A 165 -17.23 -15.97 -12.32
CA THR A 165 -18.51 -15.40 -11.87
C THR A 165 -18.62 -13.91 -12.19
N LEU A 166 -17.55 -13.15 -11.96
CA LEU A 166 -17.52 -11.71 -12.20
C LEU A 166 -17.51 -11.37 -13.70
N PHE A 167 -16.94 -12.24 -14.54
CA PHE A 167 -16.93 -12.06 -16.00
C PHE A 167 -18.33 -12.17 -16.63
N GLY A 168 -19.24 -12.87 -15.98
CA GLY A 168 -20.64 -13.02 -16.42
C GLY A 168 -21.56 -11.86 -16.05
N LEU A 169 -21.04 -10.84 -15.33
CA LEU A 169 -21.81 -9.66 -14.88
C LEU A 169 -21.53 -8.44 -15.78
#